data_343815ac31bd1aa9eea1bd0e78948517
#
_entry.id   343815ac31bd1aa9eea1bd0e78948517
#
_cell.length_a   1.000
_cell.length_b   1.000
_cell.length_c   1.000
_cell.angle_alpha   90.00
_cell.angle_beta   90.00
_cell.angle_gamma   90.00
#
_symmetry.space_group_name_H-M   'P 1'
#
loop_
_entity.id
_entity.type
_entity.pdbx_description
1 polymer ?
#
loop_
_entity_poly.entity_id
_entity_poly.type
_entity_poly.pdbx_seq_one_letter_code
_entity_poly.pdbx_strand_id
1 'polypeptide(L)'
;SAYHLYMFRYDKEAFAGMDRNKFIRALNAEGVSCSTGYTSLPKEAYVQNLSKNKHYLKIYGERGMKQWLESISCPVNDRLCEEEALWFYQTMLLGDRKNMDMIADAIRKISREAKAISDKL
;
A
#
# COMPACT_ATOMS: atom_id res chain seq x y z
N SER A 1 4.12 12.42 -18.30
CA SER A 1 3.70 11.08 -17.87
C SER A 1 2.17 11.01 -17.87
N ALA A 2 1.61 9.90 -18.37
CA ALA A 2 0.16 9.68 -18.37
C ALA A 2 -0.35 9.03 -17.06
N TYR A 3 0.55 8.68 -16.17
CA TYR A 3 0.29 7.98 -14.91
C TYR A 3 -0.69 6.80 -15.05
N HIS A 4 -0.27 5.63 -14.64
CA HIS A 4 -1.14 4.45 -14.54
C HIS A 4 -1.94 4.48 -13.23
N LEU A 5 -1.26 4.80 -12.15
CA LEU A 5 -1.79 4.92 -10.79
C LEU A 5 -1.29 6.21 -10.16
N TYR A 6 -2.09 6.79 -9.30
CA TYR A 6 -1.69 7.90 -8.45
C TYR A 6 -1.46 7.38 -7.04
N MET A 7 -0.18 7.28 -6.65
CA MET A 7 0.22 6.83 -5.33
C MET A 7 0.35 8.01 -4.36
N PHE A 8 -0.14 7.83 -3.15
CA PHE A 8 0.09 8.75 -2.04
C PHE A 8 0.33 7.97 -0.74
N ARG A 9 0.87 8.66 0.24
CA ARG A 9 1.16 8.05 1.55
C ARG A 9 0.05 8.38 2.53
N TYR A 10 -0.38 7.36 3.25
CA TYR A 10 -1.29 7.45 4.38
C TYR A 10 -0.50 7.75 5.66
N ASP A 11 -0.92 8.77 6.36
CA ASP A 11 -0.41 9.09 7.69
C ASP A 11 -1.51 8.80 8.72
N LYS A 12 -1.39 7.70 9.45
CA LYS A 12 -2.38 7.28 10.43
C LYS A 12 -2.60 8.30 11.55
N GLU A 13 -1.59 9.12 11.88
CA GLU A 13 -1.71 10.13 12.93
C GLU A 13 -2.69 11.24 12.52
N ALA A 14 -2.76 11.58 11.24
CA ALA A 14 -3.75 12.50 10.70
C ALA A 14 -5.20 11.97 10.77
N PHE A 15 -5.36 10.67 11.09
CA PHE A 15 -6.63 9.95 11.17
C PHE A 15 -6.82 9.28 12.53
N ALA A 16 -6.36 9.92 13.61
CA ALA A 16 -6.50 9.43 15.00
C ALA A 16 -5.98 7.99 15.21
N GLY A 17 -4.90 7.61 14.55
CA GLY A 17 -4.30 6.28 14.64
C GLY A 17 -5.06 5.18 13.88
N MET A 18 -6.05 5.54 13.05
CA MET A 18 -6.84 4.56 12.29
C MET A 18 -5.94 3.71 11.38
N ASP A 19 -6.19 2.40 11.36
CA ASP A 19 -5.53 1.48 10.43
C ASP A 19 -5.86 1.83 8.96
N ARG A 20 -4.86 1.69 8.08
CA ARG A 20 -5.00 1.97 6.64
C ARG A 20 -6.15 1.22 5.97
N ASN A 21 -6.37 -0.05 6.34
CA ASN A 21 -7.44 -0.84 5.75
C ASN A 21 -8.83 -0.36 6.19
N LYS A 22 -8.95 0.16 7.42
CA LYS A 22 -10.18 0.82 7.88
C LYS A 22 -10.42 2.11 7.09
N PHE A 23 -9.39 2.93 6.87
CA PHE A 23 -9.48 4.12 6.02
C PHE A 23 -9.93 3.77 4.59
N ILE A 24 -9.34 2.74 3.96
CA ILE A 24 -9.74 2.27 2.62
C ILE A 24 -11.21 1.88 2.60
N ARG A 25 -11.68 1.14 3.61
CA ARG A 25 -13.10 0.75 3.69
C ARG A 25 -14.02 1.95 3.83
N ALA A 26 -13.65 2.91 4.66
CA ALA A 26 -14.40 4.15 4.83
C ALA A 26 -14.45 4.96 3.53
N LEU A 27 -13.31 5.10 2.84
CA LEU A 27 -13.22 5.85 1.59
C LEU A 27 -14.02 5.18 0.45
N ASN A 28 -13.95 3.85 0.36
CA ASN A 28 -14.77 3.10 -0.58
C ASN A 28 -16.28 3.23 -0.29
N ALA A 29 -16.68 3.31 0.98
CA ALA A 29 -18.07 3.57 1.38
C ALA A 29 -18.56 4.97 1.00
N GLU A 30 -17.66 5.96 0.92
CA GLU A 30 -17.95 7.29 0.38
C GLU A 30 -17.97 7.31 -1.18
N GLY A 31 -17.80 6.17 -1.82
CA GLY A 31 -17.80 6.06 -3.28
C GLY A 31 -16.46 6.36 -3.96
N VAL A 32 -15.40 6.54 -3.20
CA VAL A 32 -14.05 6.82 -3.72
C VAL A 32 -13.20 5.55 -3.68
N SER A 33 -13.01 4.92 -4.82
CA SER A 33 -12.25 3.66 -4.93
C SER A 33 -10.77 3.87 -4.61
N CYS A 34 -10.25 3.10 -3.66
CA CYS A 34 -8.86 3.15 -3.22
C CYS A 34 -8.35 1.74 -2.91
N SER A 35 -7.06 1.51 -3.13
CA SER A 35 -6.42 0.23 -2.85
C SER A 35 -5.04 0.40 -2.21
N THR A 36 -4.50 -0.70 -1.66
CA THR A 36 -3.15 -0.74 -1.07
C THR A 36 -2.03 -0.80 -2.11
N GLY A 37 -2.36 -1.07 -3.37
CA GLY A 37 -1.37 -1.26 -4.42
C GLY A 37 -0.65 -2.62 -4.34
N TYR A 38 0.67 -2.58 -4.40
CA TYR A 38 1.52 -3.77 -4.51
C TYR A 38 2.07 -4.24 -3.17
N THR A 39 2.39 -5.53 -3.10
CA THR A 39 3.16 -6.14 -2.01
C THR A 39 4.65 -5.85 -2.20
N SER A 40 5.41 -5.87 -1.12
CA SER A 40 6.88 -5.78 -1.19
C SER A 40 7.45 -7.00 -1.91
N LEU A 41 8.12 -6.79 -3.03
CA LEU A 41 8.67 -7.85 -3.87
C LEU A 41 9.57 -8.85 -3.11
N PRO A 42 10.47 -8.42 -2.21
CA PRO A 42 11.25 -9.35 -1.40
C PRO A 42 10.41 -10.31 -0.55
N LYS A 43 9.20 -9.94 -0.16
CA LYS A 43 8.29 -10.77 0.65
C LYS A 43 7.40 -11.71 -0.17
N GLU A 44 7.39 -11.56 -1.48
CA GLU A 44 6.62 -12.46 -2.34
C GLU A 44 7.11 -13.91 -2.22
N ALA A 45 6.16 -14.83 -2.09
CA ALA A 45 6.45 -16.25 -1.93
C ALA A 45 7.36 -16.80 -3.05
N TYR A 46 7.18 -16.30 -4.26
CA TYR A 46 8.03 -16.61 -5.39
C TYR A 46 9.49 -16.27 -5.11
N VAL A 47 9.77 -15.04 -4.66
CA VAL A 47 11.14 -14.57 -4.37
C VAL A 47 11.74 -15.34 -3.20
N GLN A 48 10.98 -15.54 -2.11
CA GLN A 48 11.43 -16.32 -0.97
C GLN A 48 11.79 -17.76 -1.34
N ASN A 49 11.04 -18.38 -2.24
CA ASN A 49 11.28 -19.75 -2.69
C ASN A 49 12.49 -19.89 -3.63
N LEU A 50 13.04 -18.80 -4.19
CA LEU A 50 14.27 -18.88 -4.98
C LEU A 50 15.44 -19.42 -4.14
N SER A 51 15.48 -19.16 -2.84
CA SER A 51 16.50 -19.69 -1.92
C SER A 51 16.50 -21.22 -1.79
N LYS A 52 15.38 -21.86 -2.12
CA LYS A 52 15.20 -23.33 -2.09
C LYS A 52 15.36 -23.96 -3.47
N ASN A 53 15.58 -23.17 -4.50
CA ASN A 53 15.69 -23.66 -5.86
C ASN A 53 17.01 -24.44 -6.04
N LYS A 54 16.91 -25.70 -6.48
CA LYS A 54 18.05 -26.61 -6.62
C LYS A 54 19.17 -26.07 -7.52
N HIS A 55 18.85 -25.28 -8.54
CA HIS A 55 19.85 -24.73 -9.46
C HIS A 55 20.63 -23.60 -8.79
N TYR A 56 19.96 -22.71 -8.06
CA TYR A 56 20.63 -21.65 -7.30
C TYR A 56 21.44 -22.20 -6.13
N LEU A 57 20.91 -23.21 -5.43
CA LEU A 57 21.67 -23.91 -4.38
C LEU A 57 22.93 -24.59 -4.92
N LYS A 58 22.88 -25.17 -6.14
CA LYS A 58 24.05 -25.75 -6.79
C LYS A 58 25.10 -24.70 -7.14
N ILE A 59 24.71 -23.50 -7.54
CA ILE A 59 25.63 -22.43 -7.96
C ILE A 59 26.19 -21.66 -6.77
N TYR A 60 25.34 -21.27 -5.83
CA TYR A 60 25.69 -20.34 -4.75
C TYR A 60 25.82 -21.00 -3.38
N GLY A 61 25.39 -22.25 -3.23
CA GLY A 61 25.34 -22.97 -1.96
C GLY A 61 24.27 -22.43 -1.01
N GLU A 62 24.00 -23.16 0.06
CA GLU A 62 23.03 -22.75 1.09
C GLU A 62 23.41 -21.43 1.76
N ARG A 63 24.70 -21.27 2.09
CA ARG A 63 25.22 -20.04 2.70
C ARG A 63 25.04 -18.83 1.79
N GLY A 64 25.35 -18.95 0.50
CA GLY A 64 25.19 -17.87 -0.47
C GLY A 64 23.74 -17.47 -0.64
N MET A 65 22.83 -18.44 -0.71
CA MET A 65 21.39 -18.16 -0.82
C MET A 65 20.81 -17.53 0.45
N LYS A 66 21.31 -17.91 1.64
CA LYS A 66 20.93 -17.25 2.89
C LYS A 66 21.39 -15.79 2.93
N GLN A 67 22.64 -15.52 2.58
CA GLN A 67 23.17 -14.16 2.49
C GLN A 67 22.41 -13.31 1.47
N TRP A 68 22.05 -13.90 0.35
CA TRP A 68 21.23 -13.22 -0.66
C TRP A 68 19.86 -12.81 -0.08
N LEU A 69 19.13 -13.70 0.61
CA LEU A 69 17.85 -13.37 1.25
C LEU A 69 17.98 -12.22 2.25
N GLU A 70 19.05 -12.21 3.03
CA GLU A 70 19.31 -11.11 3.97
C GLU A 70 19.59 -9.80 3.24
N SER A 71 20.28 -9.84 2.09
CA SER A 71 20.66 -8.66 1.31
C SER A 71 19.51 -8.00 0.58
N ILE A 72 18.43 -8.72 0.27
CA ILE A 72 17.26 -8.16 -0.42
C ILE A 72 16.24 -7.51 0.53
N SER A 73 16.53 -7.45 1.83
CA SER A 73 15.67 -6.78 2.80
C SER A 73 15.51 -5.29 2.48
N CYS A 74 14.26 -4.84 2.39
CA CYS A 74 13.91 -3.46 2.06
C CYS A 74 12.92 -2.88 3.07
N PRO A 75 13.34 -2.61 4.33
CA PRO A 75 12.41 -2.27 5.42
C PRO A 75 11.60 -0.99 5.16
N VAL A 76 12.15 -0.02 4.46
CA VAL A 76 11.40 1.20 4.09
C VAL A 76 10.32 0.88 3.07
N ASN A 77 10.62 0.05 2.06
CA ASN A 77 9.64 -0.39 1.08
C ASN A 77 8.57 -1.28 1.72
N ASP A 78 8.97 -2.15 2.65
CA ASP A 78 8.05 -3.00 3.39
C ASP A 78 7.01 -2.16 4.14
N ARG A 79 7.46 -1.14 4.89
CA ARG A 79 6.57 -0.21 5.58
C ARG A 79 5.66 0.55 4.62
N LEU A 80 6.19 1.02 3.50
CA LEU A 80 5.36 1.68 2.47
C LEU A 80 4.25 0.75 1.97
N CYS A 81 4.59 -0.48 1.58
CA CYS A 81 3.62 -1.44 1.04
C CYS A 81 2.61 -1.92 2.09
N GLU A 82 3.04 -2.11 3.33
CA GLU A 82 2.21 -2.70 4.38
C GLU A 82 1.33 -1.69 5.11
N GLU A 83 1.83 -0.45 5.31
CA GLU A 83 1.20 0.51 6.21
C GLU A 83 0.80 1.84 5.55
N GLU A 84 1.56 2.32 4.54
CA GLU A 84 1.46 3.72 4.14
C GLU A 84 0.93 3.91 2.71
N ALA A 85 1.25 3.03 1.76
CA ALA A 85 0.90 3.27 0.36
C ALA A 85 -0.60 3.12 0.09
N LEU A 86 -1.14 4.09 -0.61
CA LEU A 86 -2.49 4.12 -1.14
C LEU A 86 -2.47 4.51 -2.61
N TRP A 87 -3.42 3.98 -3.37
CA TRP A 87 -3.45 4.14 -4.82
C TRP A 87 -4.83 4.51 -5.31
N PHE A 88 -4.89 5.56 -6.15
CA PHE A 88 -6.04 5.83 -6.99
C PHE A 88 -5.75 5.40 -8.43
N TYR A 89 -6.76 4.90 -9.10
CA TYR A 89 -6.68 4.74 -10.54
C TYR A 89 -6.66 6.12 -11.21
N GLN A 90 -5.78 6.28 -12.18
CA GLN A 90 -5.65 7.55 -12.90
C GLN A 90 -6.97 8.01 -13.51
N THR A 91 -7.81 7.09 -13.98
CA THR A 91 -9.12 7.39 -14.57
C THR A 91 -10.05 8.16 -13.63
N MET A 92 -9.95 7.96 -12.32
CA MET A 92 -10.74 8.71 -11.34
C MET A 92 -10.35 10.19 -11.27
N LEU A 93 -9.12 10.51 -11.66
CA LEU A 93 -8.56 11.87 -11.59
C LEU A 93 -8.72 12.64 -12.92
N LEU A 94 -9.42 12.06 -13.91
CA LEU A 94 -9.71 12.70 -15.19
C LEU A 94 -11.02 13.51 -15.20
N GLY A 95 -11.74 13.51 -14.08
CA GLY A 95 -12.95 14.27 -13.92
C GLY A 95 -12.71 15.78 -13.82
N ASP A 96 -13.81 16.54 -13.78
CA ASP A 96 -13.77 17.98 -13.60
C ASP A 96 -13.36 18.39 -12.16
N ARG A 97 -13.25 19.68 -11.94
CA ARG A 97 -12.89 20.24 -10.61
C ARG A 97 -13.84 19.76 -9.51
N LYS A 98 -15.13 19.66 -9.80
CA LYS A 98 -16.14 19.23 -8.84
C LYS A 98 -15.90 17.80 -8.38
N ASN A 99 -15.55 16.91 -9.30
CA ASN A 99 -15.21 15.52 -8.95
C ASN A 99 -13.96 15.43 -8.06
N MET A 100 -12.97 16.28 -8.32
CA MET A 100 -11.76 16.33 -7.45
C MET A 100 -12.09 16.87 -6.06
N ASP A 101 -12.94 17.90 -5.97
CA ASP A 101 -13.39 18.44 -4.70
C ASP A 101 -14.18 17.40 -3.88
N MET A 102 -15.03 16.57 -4.53
CA MET A 102 -15.74 15.47 -3.87
C MET A 102 -14.80 14.44 -3.26
N ILE A 103 -13.72 14.06 -3.97
CA ILE A 103 -12.69 13.14 -3.43
C ILE A 103 -12.02 13.76 -2.20
N ALA A 104 -11.62 15.03 -2.29
CA ALA A 104 -10.99 15.74 -1.19
C ALA A 104 -11.92 15.88 0.03
N ASP A 105 -13.20 16.14 -0.20
CA ASP A 105 -14.19 16.28 0.87
C ASP A 105 -14.49 14.95 1.56
N ALA A 106 -14.52 13.84 0.82
CA ALA A 106 -14.63 12.51 1.41
C ALA A 106 -13.45 12.22 2.36
N ILE A 107 -12.21 12.51 1.95
CA ILE A 107 -11.01 12.34 2.78
C ILE A 107 -11.09 13.24 4.04
N ARG A 108 -11.47 14.51 3.87
CA ARG A 108 -11.62 15.46 4.99
C ARG A 108 -12.71 15.01 5.98
N LYS A 109 -13.82 14.48 5.48
CA LYS A 109 -14.90 13.93 6.31
C LYS A 109 -14.38 12.77 7.15
N ILE A 110 -13.70 11.80 6.53
CA ILE A 110 -13.12 10.66 7.24
C ILE A 110 -12.10 11.12 8.29
N SER A 111 -11.25 12.10 7.99
CA SER A 111 -10.29 12.64 8.96
C SER A 111 -10.99 13.25 10.17
N ARG A 112 -12.04 14.06 9.97
CA ARG A 112 -12.81 14.65 11.08
C ARG A 112 -13.50 13.63 11.97
N GLU A 113 -13.98 12.53 11.35
CA GLU A 113 -14.75 11.50 12.04
C GLU A 113 -13.93 10.24 12.35
N ALA A 114 -12.61 10.31 12.19
CA ALA A 114 -11.71 9.17 12.21
C ALA A 114 -11.87 8.29 13.46
N LYS A 115 -11.99 8.89 14.64
CA LYS A 115 -12.19 8.15 15.90
C LYS A 115 -13.48 7.34 15.88
N ALA A 116 -14.60 7.97 15.54
CA ALA A 116 -15.91 7.32 15.51
C ALA A 116 -16.00 6.22 14.45
N ILE A 117 -15.32 6.42 13.32
CA ILE A 117 -15.23 5.42 12.23
C ILE A 117 -14.36 4.24 12.67
N SER A 118 -13.22 4.52 13.29
CA SER A 118 -12.28 3.48 13.74
C SER A 118 -12.91 2.55 14.78
N ASP A 119 -13.79 3.07 15.63
CA ASP A 119 -14.47 2.27 16.66
C ASP A 119 -15.60 1.40 16.08
N LYS A 120 -16.11 1.72 14.89
CA LYS A 120 -17.22 0.99 14.24
C LYS A 120 -16.77 -0.04 13.20
N LEU A 121 -15.59 0.10 12.64
CA LEU A 121 -15.00 -0.75 11.60
C LEU A 121 -13.96 -1.73 12.16
#